data_2c36f39d542b7ebaeeb97b2f4cc1b096
#
_entry.id   2c36f39d542b7ebaeeb97b2f4cc1b096
#
_cell.length_a   1.000
_cell.length_b   1.000
_cell.length_c   1.000
_cell.angle_alpha   90.00
_cell.angle_beta   90.00
_cell.angle_gamma   90.00
#
_symmetry.space_group_name_H-M   'P 1'
#
loop_
_entity.id
_entity.type
_entity.pdbx_description
1 polymer ?
#
loop_
_entity_poly.entity_id
_entity_poly.type
_entity_poly.pdbx_seq_one_letter_code
_entity_poly.pdbx_strand_id
1 'polypeptide(L)'
;KSSNTDWAHQSYIYLAQIMNMNKNYEQGRTYARKAYELDKTNGEPFIIIGQLYAASAKDCGTDEFYSKTAFWAAVDQFEKAKSVDPSLTSKANELINVYVHYFPTIENIFFNGFEEGQEFIIDNCWIKEKTKVRAAKTE
;
A
#
# COMPACT_ATOMS: atom_id res chain seq x y z
N LYS A 1 -2.64 4.34 27.86
CA LYS A 1 -1.49 3.94 27.07
C LYS A 1 -0.21 4.50 27.70
N SER A 2 0.79 3.66 27.83
CA SER A 2 2.02 4.07 28.51
C SER A 2 2.94 4.81 27.55
N SER A 3 3.83 5.64 28.08
CA SER A 3 4.81 6.34 27.27
C SER A 3 5.80 5.36 26.62
N ASN A 4 6.06 4.21 27.25
CA ASN A 4 6.90 3.17 26.64
C ASN A 4 6.25 2.62 25.36
N THR A 5 4.93 2.42 25.40
CA THR A 5 4.21 1.94 24.23
C THR A 5 4.24 2.98 23.11
N ASP A 6 4.04 4.25 23.45
CA ASP A 6 4.09 5.33 22.45
C ASP A 6 5.47 5.42 21.83
N TRP A 7 6.51 5.32 22.65
CA TRP A 7 7.87 5.38 22.17
C TRP A 7 8.18 4.20 21.22
N ALA A 8 7.76 3.00 21.62
CA ALA A 8 8.00 1.81 20.80
C ALA A 8 7.25 1.91 19.46
N HIS A 9 6.00 2.39 19.51
CA HIS A 9 5.22 2.59 18.28
C HIS A 9 5.97 3.52 17.35
N GLN A 10 6.41 4.66 17.84
CA GLN A 10 7.09 5.65 17.01
C GLN A 10 8.41 5.11 16.46
N SER A 11 9.12 4.31 17.26
CA SER A 11 10.37 3.70 16.82
C SER A 11 10.14 2.75 15.65
N TYR A 12 9.10 1.94 15.70
CA TYR A 12 8.76 1.05 14.60
C TYR A 12 8.35 1.82 13.34
N ILE A 13 7.64 2.95 13.53
CA ILE A 13 7.31 3.82 12.39
C ILE A 13 8.59 4.30 11.71
N TYR A 14 9.56 4.79 12.48
CA TYR A 14 10.82 5.25 11.90
C TYR A 14 11.59 4.12 11.22
N LEU A 15 11.62 2.94 11.85
CA LEU A 15 12.31 1.79 11.25
C LEU A 15 11.67 1.40 9.93
N ALA A 16 10.34 1.41 9.85
CA ALA A 16 9.64 1.10 8.61
C ALA A 16 10.01 2.09 7.51
N GLN A 17 10.09 3.38 7.86
CA GLN A 17 10.46 4.41 6.88
C GLN A 17 11.89 4.24 6.41
N ILE A 18 12.80 3.90 7.32
CA ILE A 18 14.21 3.65 6.95
C ILE A 18 14.30 2.45 6.02
N MET A 19 13.54 1.41 6.28
CA MET A 19 13.54 0.23 5.42
C MET A 19 13.06 0.58 4.02
N ASN A 20 12.09 1.49 3.89
CA ASN A 20 11.63 1.96 2.59
C ASN A 20 12.76 2.66 1.85
N MET A 21 13.49 3.54 2.53
CA MET A 21 14.60 4.26 1.93
C MET A 21 15.69 3.31 1.45
N ASN A 22 15.89 2.21 2.16
CA ASN A 22 16.89 1.21 1.82
C ASN A 22 16.36 0.13 0.87
N LYS A 23 15.12 0.25 0.42
CA LYS A 23 14.47 -0.71 -0.47
C LYS A 23 14.33 -2.09 0.16
N ASN A 24 14.27 -2.14 1.48
CA ASN A 24 14.05 -3.38 2.22
C ASN A 24 12.58 -3.44 2.59
N TYR A 25 11.75 -3.66 1.57
CA TYR A 25 10.31 -3.43 1.67
C TYR A 25 9.61 -4.39 2.60
N GLU A 26 9.95 -5.65 2.52
CA GLU A 26 9.27 -6.66 3.35
C GLU A 26 9.55 -6.42 4.83
N GLN A 27 10.79 -6.07 5.17
CA GLN A 27 11.14 -5.76 6.55
C GLN A 27 10.41 -4.49 7.01
N GLY A 28 10.28 -3.53 6.10
CA GLY A 28 9.52 -2.30 6.40
C GLY A 28 8.09 -2.60 6.77
N ARG A 29 7.45 -3.50 6.02
CA ARG A 29 6.08 -3.91 6.33
C ARG A 29 5.99 -4.58 7.68
N THR A 30 6.97 -5.41 8.00
CA THR A 30 7.00 -6.07 9.30
C THR A 30 7.04 -5.05 10.45
N TYR A 31 7.89 -4.04 10.33
CA TYR A 31 7.96 -2.99 11.35
C TYR A 31 6.67 -2.18 11.43
N ALA A 32 6.09 -1.85 10.27
CA ALA A 32 4.83 -1.10 10.27
C ALA A 32 3.73 -1.88 10.98
N ARG A 33 3.67 -3.18 10.75
CA ARG A 33 2.67 -4.03 11.40
C ARG A 33 2.89 -4.12 12.90
N LYS A 34 4.15 -4.12 13.33
CA LYS A 34 4.46 -4.08 14.76
C LYS A 34 3.99 -2.77 15.39
N ALA A 35 4.17 -1.66 14.68
CA ALA A 35 3.67 -0.38 15.18
C ALA A 35 2.15 -0.42 15.34
N TYR A 36 1.45 -0.97 14.37
CA TYR A 36 -0.01 -1.07 14.44
C TYR A 36 -0.46 -1.90 15.63
N GLU A 37 0.25 -2.99 15.94
CA GLU A 37 -0.13 -3.83 17.08
C GLU A 37 -0.04 -3.07 18.39
N LEU A 38 0.84 -2.09 18.47
CA LEU A 38 1.00 -1.29 19.69
C LEU A 38 -0.04 -0.19 19.82
N ASP A 39 -0.63 0.26 18.71
CA ASP A 39 -1.65 1.31 18.74
C ASP A 39 -2.57 1.14 17.52
N LYS A 40 -3.64 0.40 17.73
CA LYS A 40 -4.56 0.04 16.64
C LYS A 40 -5.51 1.17 16.27
N THR A 41 -5.39 2.33 16.91
CA THR A 41 -6.16 3.51 16.54
C THR A 41 -5.39 4.44 15.61
N ASN A 42 -4.09 4.17 15.44
CA ASN A 42 -3.22 4.99 14.62
C ASN A 42 -3.09 4.35 13.24
N GLY A 43 -3.48 5.06 12.20
CA GLY A 43 -3.48 4.53 10.84
C GLY A 43 -2.18 4.74 10.07
N GLU A 44 -1.20 5.43 10.67
CA GLU A 44 0.06 5.72 9.98
C GLU A 44 0.76 4.46 9.45
N PRO A 45 0.75 3.32 10.16
CA PRO A 45 1.36 2.10 9.60
C PRO A 45 0.82 1.71 8.24
N PHE A 46 -0.47 1.91 7.99
CA PHE A 46 -1.06 1.56 6.70
C PHE A 46 -0.66 2.56 5.62
N ILE A 47 -0.46 3.82 5.96
CA ILE A 47 0.10 4.79 5.02
C ILE A 47 1.48 4.30 4.57
N ILE A 48 2.30 3.87 5.53
CA ILE A 48 3.66 3.42 5.22
C ILE A 48 3.63 2.16 4.36
N ILE A 49 2.78 1.19 4.70
CA ILE A 49 2.71 -0.04 3.92
C ILE A 49 2.28 0.27 2.48
N GLY A 50 1.30 1.16 2.31
CA GLY A 50 0.90 1.58 0.98
C GLY A 50 2.07 2.19 0.20
N GLN A 51 2.86 3.02 0.87
CA GLN A 51 4.02 3.64 0.25
C GLN A 51 5.09 2.61 -0.11
N LEU A 52 5.28 1.59 0.72
CA LEU A 52 6.19 0.49 0.41
C LEU A 52 5.75 -0.25 -0.85
N TYR A 53 4.46 -0.52 -0.95
CA TYR A 53 3.92 -1.20 -2.13
C TYR A 53 4.13 -0.36 -3.39
N ALA A 54 3.80 0.92 -3.32
CA ALA A 54 3.97 1.80 -4.48
C ALA A 54 5.44 1.92 -4.88
N ALA A 55 6.33 2.05 -3.91
CA ALA A 55 7.76 2.20 -4.20
C ALA A 55 8.34 0.95 -4.85
N SER A 56 7.78 -0.22 -4.56
CA SER A 56 8.32 -1.49 -5.04
C SER A 56 7.59 -2.01 -6.28
N ALA A 57 6.73 -1.21 -6.88
CA ALA A 57 5.91 -1.67 -8.01
C ALA A 57 6.75 -2.28 -9.13
N LYS A 58 7.91 -1.69 -9.43
CA LYS A 58 8.77 -2.18 -10.51
C LYS A 58 9.26 -3.60 -10.26
N ASP A 59 9.30 -4.02 -9.00
CA ASP A 59 9.78 -5.36 -8.65
C ASP A 59 8.68 -6.40 -8.74
N CYS A 60 7.45 -5.99 -9.07
CA CYS A 60 6.30 -6.90 -9.04
C CYS A 60 5.99 -7.52 -10.39
N GLY A 61 6.81 -7.27 -11.41
CA GLY A 61 6.61 -7.89 -12.71
C GLY A 61 7.50 -7.25 -13.73
N THR A 62 7.81 -8.00 -14.78
CA THR A 62 8.62 -7.49 -15.88
C THR A 62 7.77 -6.72 -16.87
N ASP A 63 6.47 -6.99 -16.94
CA ASP A 63 5.63 -6.22 -17.84
C ASP A 63 4.85 -5.17 -17.06
N GLU A 64 4.36 -4.22 -17.84
CA GLU A 64 3.75 -3.03 -17.26
C GLU A 64 2.47 -3.37 -16.49
N PHE A 65 1.66 -4.30 -17.01
CA PHE A 65 0.41 -4.63 -16.36
C PHE A 65 0.67 -5.17 -14.94
N TYR A 66 1.51 -6.20 -14.84
CA TYR A 66 1.73 -6.85 -13.54
C TYR A 66 2.44 -5.96 -12.55
N SER A 67 3.37 -5.11 -13.01
CA SER A 67 4.03 -4.19 -12.09
C SER A 67 3.03 -3.17 -11.53
N LYS A 68 2.07 -2.75 -12.33
CA LYS A 68 1.10 -1.75 -11.89
C LYS A 68 0.03 -2.30 -10.95
N THR A 69 -0.11 -3.63 -10.85
CA THR A 69 -1.06 -4.20 -9.89
C THR A 69 -0.69 -3.83 -8.46
N ALA A 70 0.58 -3.53 -8.22
CA ALA A 70 1.03 -3.11 -6.89
C ALA A 70 0.32 -1.83 -6.43
N PHE A 71 -0.07 -0.98 -7.36
CA PHE A 71 -0.76 0.26 -7.00
C PHE A 71 -2.17 0.00 -6.48
N TRP A 72 -2.81 -1.09 -6.90
CA TRP A 72 -4.09 -1.49 -6.32
C TRP A 72 -3.91 -1.79 -4.83
N ALA A 73 -2.89 -2.58 -4.50
CA ALA A 73 -2.63 -2.92 -3.10
C ALA A 73 -2.24 -1.68 -2.29
N ALA A 74 -1.49 -0.75 -2.90
CA ALA A 74 -1.12 0.48 -2.22
C ALA A 74 -2.36 1.28 -1.84
N VAL A 75 -3.27 1.47 -2.79
CA VAL A 75 -4.49 2.23 -2.53
C VAL A 75 -5.35 1.55 -1.48
N ASP A 76 -5.41 0.22 -1.50
CA ASP A 76 -6.13 -0.53 -0.47
C ASP A 76 -5.61 -0.20 0.93
N GLN A 77 -4.29 -0.05 1.06
CA GLN A 77 -3.70 0.29 2.35
C GLN A 77 -4.03 1.72 2.77
N PHE A 78 -4.04 2.65 1.82
CA PHE A 78 -4.42 4.03 2.12
C PHE A 78 -5.89 4.10 2.55
N GLU A 79 -6.76 3.33 1.91
CA GLU A 79 -8.16 3.26 2.33
C GLU A 79 -8.27 2.72 3.75
N LYS A 80 -7.50 1.70 4.06
CA LYS A 80 -7.50 1.13 5.40
C LYS A 80 -7.00 2.13 6.44
N ALA A 81 -5.99 2.93 6.07
CA ALA A 81 -5.44 3.93 6.98
C ALA A 81 -6.51 4.90 7.44
N LYS A 82 -7.30 5.44 6.50
CA LYS A 82 -8.32 6.42 6.88
C LYS A 82 -9.52 5.76 7.55
N SER A 83 -9.76 4.49 7.28
CA SER A 83 -10.82 3.74 7.95
C SER A 83 -10.47 3.54 9.43
N VAL A 84 -9.22 3.22 9.72
CA VAL A 84 -8.73 3.01 11.08
C VAL A 84 -8.58 4.34 11.81
N ASP A 85 -8.15 5.36 11.11
CA ASP A 85 -7.75 6.62 11.71
C ASP A 85 -8.30 7.79 10.89
N PRO A 86 -9.50 8.27 11.23
CA PRO A 86 -10.13 9.33 10.44
C PRO A 86 -9.30 10.62 10.36
N SER A 87 -8.37 10.84 11.30
CA SER A 87 -7.51 12.02 11.25
C SER A 87 -6.60 12.00 10.02
N LEU A 88 -6.43 10.84 9.38
CA LEU A 88 -5.58 10.69 8.21
C LEU A 88 -6.35 10.77 6.89
N THR A 89 -7.64 11.10 6.95
CA THR A 89 -8.48 11.11 5.75
C THR A 89 -7.91 11.99 4.65
N SER A 90 -7.48 13.21 4.98
CA SER A 90 -6.92 14.11 3.96
C SER A 90 -5.66 13.56 3.34
N LYS A 91 -4.74 13.07 4.18
CA LYS A 91 -3.48 12.52 3.69
C LYS A 91 -3.71 11.28 2.83
N ALA A 92 -4.56 10.38 3.30
CA ALA A 92 -4.85 9.16 2.55
C ALA A 92 -5.49 9.49 1.21
N ASN A 93 -6.44 10.44 1.20
CA ASN A 93 -7.11 10.82 -0.05
C ASN A 93 -6.13 11.45 -1.04
N GLU A 94 -5.19 12.25 -0.56
CA GLU A 94 -4.15 12.80 -1.44
C GLU A 94 -3.37 11.71 -2.13
N LEU A 95 -2.96 10.71 -1.37
CA LEU A 95 -2.18 9.60 -1.92
C LEU A 95 -3.03 8.76 -2.88
N ILE A 96 -4.27 8.49 -2.51
CA ILE A 96 -5.18 7.74 -3.38
C ILE A 96 -5.36 8.47 -4.70
N ASN A 97 -5.58 9.78 -4.65
CA ASN A 97 -5.81 10.57 -5.86
C ASN A 97 -4.60 10.56 -6.79
N VAL A 98 -3.40 10.43 -6.25
CA VAL A 98 -2.20 10.29 -7.07
C VAL A 98 -2.15 8.91 -7.73
N TYR A 99 -2.32 7.86 -6.93
CA TYR A 99 -2.00 6.52 -7.39
C TYR A 99 -3.10 5.87 -8.23
N VAL A 100 -4.35 6.35 -8.16
CA VAL A 100 -5.39 5.82 -9.04
C VAL A 100 -5.09 6.08 -10.52
N HIS A 101 -4.27 7.09 -10.81
CA HIS A 101 -3.84 7.36 -12.18
C HIS A 101 -2.76 6.39 -12.66
N TYR A 102 -2.13 5.67 -11.74
CA TYR A 102 -1.06 4.74 -12.06
C TYR A 102 -1.55 3.31 -12.23
N PHE A 103 -2.84 3.05 -12.01
CA PHE A 103 -3.42 1.73 -12.21
C PHE A 103 -3.26 1.30 -13.67
N PRO A 104 -3.33 -0.01 -13.95
CA PRO A 104 -3.42 -0.45 -15.33
C PRO A 104 -4.61 0.20 -16.05
N THR A 105 -4.45 0.49 -17.32
CA THR A 105 -5.55 1.06 -18.11
C THR A 105 -6.63 0.01 -18.34
N ILE A 106 -7.84 0.47 -18.66
CA ILE A 106 -8.93 -0.46 -18.94
C ILE A 106 -8.57 -1.36 -20.12
N GLU A 107 -7.84 -0.82 -21.11
CA GLU A 107 -7.40 -1.61 -22.25
C GLU A 107 -6.44 -2.71 -21.82
N ASN A 108 -5.48 -2.39 -20.97
CA ASN A 108 -4.52 -3.39 -20.51
C ASN A 108 -5.18 -4.45 -19.64
N ILE A 109 -6.16 -4.07 -18.85
CA ILE A 109 -6.93 -5.01 -18.02
C ILE A 109 -7.61 -6.02 -18.93
N PHE A 110 -8.35 -5.52 -19.91
CA PHE A 110 -9.08 -6.36 -20.84
C PHE A 110 -8.13 -7.24 -21.65
N PHE A 111 -7.05 -6.63 -22.12
CA PHE A 111 -6.07 -7.35 -22.94
C PHE A 111 -5.44 -8.52 -22.19
N ASN A 112 -5.29 -8.39 -20.89
CA ASN A 112 -4.70 -9.44 -20.06
C ASN A 112 -5.74 -10.42 -19.51
N GLY A 113 -7.00 -10.29 -19.95
CA GLY A 113 -8.01 -11.28 -19.61
C GLY A 113 -8.74 -11.04 -18.31
N PHE A 114 -8.71 -9.83 -17.79
CA PHE A 114 -9.35 -9.50 -16.53
C PHE A 114 -10.48 -8.49 -16.74
N GLU A 115 -11.34 -8.36 -15.72
CA GLU A 115 -12.43 -7.40 -15.72
C GLU A 115 -12.35 -6.53 -14.48
N GLU A 116 -12.81 -5.29 -14.62
CA GLU A 116 -12.88 -4.40 -13.47
C GLU A 116 -13.75 -5.02 -12.38
N GLY A 117 -13.31 -4.89 -11.12
CA GLY A 117 -14.03 -5.44 -9.99
C GLY A 117 -13.68 -6.87 -9.66
N GLN A 118 -12.99 -7.56 -10.54
CA GLN A 118 -12.59 -8.94 -10.33
C GLN A 118 -11.55 -9.01 -9.21
N GLU A 119 -11.62 -10.07 -8.43
CA GLU A 119 -10.61 -10.31 -7.39
C GLU A 119 -9.30 -10.69 -8.06
N PHE A 120 -8.20 -10.20 -7.52
CA PHE A 120 -6.87 -10.43 -8.06
C PHE A 120 -5.92 -10.71 -6.90
N ILE A 121 -5.09 -11.74 -7.05
CA ILE A 121 -4.10 -12.09 -6.04
C ILE A 121 -2.73 -11.69 -6.56
N ILE A 122 -2.06 -10.78 -5.85
CA ILE A 122 -0.70 -10.39 -6.19
C ILE A 122 0.24 -11.41 -5.57
N ASP A 123 0.68 -12.36 -6.37
CA ASP A 123 1.60 -13.39 -5.92
C ASP A 123 2.91 -13.39 -6.70
N ASN A 124 3.11 -12.40 -7.54
CA ASN A 124 4.29 -12.29 -8.41
C ASN A 124 5.43 -11.50 -7.78
N CYS A 125 5.27 -11.07 -6.53
CA CYS A 125 6.31 -10.34 -5.82
C CYS A 125 6.08 -10.49 -4.31
N TRP A 126 6.86 -9.74 -3.54
CA TRP A 126 6.85 -9.83 -2.08
C TRP A 126 5.52 -9.39 -1.45
N ILE A 127 4.70 -8.62 -2.18
CA ILE A 127 3.49 -8.02 -1.62
C ILE A 127 2.50 -9.07 -1.12
N LYS A 128 2.16 -10.05 -1.96
CA LYS A 128 1.33 -11.21 -1.57
C LYS A 128 0.01 -10.77 -0.92
N GLU A 129 -0.76 -9.97 -1.65
CA GLU A 129 -2.03 -9.46 -1.16
C GLU A 129 -3.14 -9.78 -2.15
N LYS A 130 -4.35 -9.91 -1.61
CA LYS A 130 -5.56 -9.99 -2.41
C LYS A 130 -6.07 -8.56 -2.61
N THR A 131 -6.47 -8.25 -3.84
CA THR A 131 -6.94 -6.92 -4.18
C THR A 131 -8.03 -7.04 -5.24
N LYS A 132 -8.42 -5.92 -5.83
CA LYS A 132 -9.43 -5.92 -6.90
C LYS A 132 -8.91 -5.13 -8.09
N VAL A 133 -9.28 -5.63 -9.25
CA VAL A 133 -8.92 -5.00 -10.52
C VAL A 133 -9.66 -3.67 -10.64
N ARG A 134 -8.94 -2.60 -10.91
CA ARG A 134 -9.49 -1.25 -11.08
C ARG A 134 -8.75 -0.56 -12.20
N ALA A 135 -9.52 0.12 -13.06
CA ALA A 135 -8.91 0.84 -14.17
C ALA A 135 -8.36 2.19 -13.72
N ALA A 136 -7.28 2.61 -14.36
CA ALA A 136 -6.70 3.92 -14.10
C ALA A 136 -7.74 5.00 -14.35
N LYS A 137 -7.71 6.03 -13.49
CA LYS A 137 -8.54 7.21 -13.73
C LYS A 137 -7.85 8.06 -14.79
N THR A 138 -8.66 8.45 -15.78
CA THR A 138 -8.17 9.36 -16.80
C THR A 138 -8.82 10.69 -16.49
N GLU A 139 -8.22 11.59 -16.00
CA GLU A 139 -8.66 12.93 -15.77
C GLU A 139 -10.08 13.23 -15.78
#